data_cd03c6eb1e1d2008a7e531867811ca8c
#
_entry.id   cd03c6eb1e1d2008a7e531867811ca8c
#
_cell.length_a   1.000
_cell.length_b   1.000
_cell.length_c   1.000
_cell.angle_alpha   90.00
_cell.angle_beta   90.00
_cell.angle_gamma   90.00
#
_symmetry.space_group_name_H-M   'P 1'
#
loop_
_entity.id
_entity.type
_entity.pdbx_description
1 polymer ?
#
loop_
_entity_poly.entity_id
_entity_poly.type
_entity_poly.pdbx_seq_one_letter_code
_entity_poly.pdbx_strand_id
1 'polypeptide(L)'
;MAKKQFLYENVYNDLKHKIECGDLKPGDKLEVEEDMITHYGVSAITVKKALNLLAEEHRIRRIRGKGSFVMEYPEVGRIEVEEKAVLPEKSEIPQTGEPVLGVIFEHISSSYGLQIMYELEQQARKAGYHLYPCFSYGNRELETQAIRYLRGIGAKGMFVMPCHGSYYNTEILRLVIDGYPTVLIDK
;
A
#
# COMPACT_ATOMS: atom_id res chain seq x y z
N MET A 1 23.10 -4.50 -21.34
CA MET A 1 23.65 -3.28 -20.72
C MET A 1 23.23 -3.31 -19.24
N ALA A 2 24.18 -3.45 -18.31
CA ALA A 2 23.87 -3.46 -16.88
C ALA A 2 23.33 -2.06 -16.49
N LYS A 3 22.12 -2.01 -15.91
CA LYS A 3 21.56 -0.79 -15.32
C LYS A 3 22.54 -0.30 -14.25
N LYS A 4 23.03 0.93 -14.39
CA LYS A 4 23.89 1.58 -13.42
C LYS A 4 23.08 1.77 -12.14
N GLN A 5 23.18 0.83 -11.22
CA GLN A 5 22.46 0.89 -9.94
C GLN A 5 23.06 2.03 -9.13
N PHE A 6 22.25 3.00 -8.74
CA PHE A 6 22.71 4.12 -7.93
C PHE A 6 22.90 3.66 -6.48
N LEU A 7 23.99 4.10 -5.83
CA LEU A 7 24.32 3.69 -4.46
C LEU A 7 23.20 3.97 -3.44
N TYR A 8 22.42 5.02 -3.64
CA TYR A 8 21.26 5.29 -2.77
C TYR A 8 20.13 4.27 -2.93
N GLU A 9 19.98 3.66 -4.11
CA GLU A 9 18.97 2.62 -4.35
C GLU A 9 19.28 1.36 -3.54
N ASN A 10 20.56 1.03 -3.33
CA ASN A 10 20.95 -0.11 -2.51
C ASN A 10 20.51 0.09 -1.06
N VAL A 11 20.82 1.26 -0.48
CA VAL A 11 20.42 1.62 0.89
C VAL A 11 18.90 1.65 1.01
N TYR A 12 18.23 2.28 0.05
CA TYR A 12 16.77 2.39 0.02
C TYR A 12 16.12 0.99 -0.05
N ASN A 13 16.56 0.14 -0.98
CA ASN A 13 15.97 -1.20 -1.19
C ASN A 13 16.22 -2.12 0.02
N ASP A 14 17.39 -2.05 0.65
CA ASP A 14 17.69 -2.85 1.84
C ASP A 14 16.81 -2.45 3.03
N LEU A 15 16.72 -1.15 3.33
CA LEU A 15 15.87 -0.65 4.40
C LEU A 15 14.38 -0.92 4.12
N LYS A 16 13.95 -0.73 2.88
CA LYS A 16 12.60 -1.05 2.44
C LYS A 16 12.29 -2.53 2.65
N HIS A 17 13.18 -3.41 2.23
CA HIS A 17 13.04 -4.85 2.42
C HIS A 17 12.95 -5.23 3.90
N LYS A 18 13.81 -4.66 4.76
CA LYS A 18 13.78 -4.90 6.22
C LYS A 18 12.46 -4.45 6.86
N ILE A 19 11.87 -3.37 6.37
CA ILE A 19 10.55 -2.92 6.83
C ILE A 19 9.45 -3.88 6.32
N GLU A 20 9.52 -4.31 5.08
CA GLU A 20 8.52 -5.18 4.45
C GLU A 20 8.53 -6.62 4.97
N CYS A 21 9.70 -7.16 5.31
CA CYS A 21 9.81 -8.50 5.90
C CYS A 21 9.60 -8.51 7.44
N GLY A 22 9.48 -7.32 8.06
CA GLY A 22 9.23 -7.20 9.50
C GLY A 22 10.48 -7.28 10.38
N ASP A 23 11.68 -7.26 9.80
CA ASP A 23 12.94 -7.13 10.54
C ASP A 23 13.03 -5.77 11.23
N LEU A 24 12.49 -4.73 10.60
CA LEU A 24 12.24 -3.42 11.18
C LEU A 24 10.72 -3.26 11.37
N LYS A 25 10.29 -3.25 12.61
CA LYS A 25 8.88 -3.15 12.98
C LYS A 25 8.41 -1.68 13.02
N PRO A 26 7.10 -1.42 12.85
CA PRO A 26 6.53 -0.12 13.13
C PRO A 26 6.96 0.41 14.51
N GLY A 27 7.41 1.67 14.55
CA GLY A 27 7.95 2.29 15.75
C GLY A 27 9.45 2.09 15.99
N ASP A 28 10.07 1.13 15.33
CA ASP A 28 11.51 0.89 15.49
C ASP A 28 12.33 2.09 15.00
N LYS A 29 13.38 2.38 15.74
CA LYS A 29 14.35 3.41 15.36
C LYS A 29 15.35 2.81 14.38
N LEU A 30 15.54 3.46 13.25
CA LEU A 30 16.60 3.12 12.31
C LEU A 30 17.97 3.47 12.89
N GLU A 31 19.01 2.81 12.37
CA GLU A 31 20.40 3.18 12.63
C GLU A 31 20.60 4.69 12.39
N VAL A 32 21.52 5.32 13.13
CA VAL A 32 21.83 6.72 12.87
C VAL A 32 22.58 6.89 11.54
N GLU A 33 22.45 8.06 10.92
CA GLU A 33 23.00 8.29 9.57
C GLU A 33 24.51 7.99 9.50
N GLU A 34 25.25 8.25 10.57
CA GLU A 34 26.70 8.01 10.67
C GLU A 34 27.05 6.51 10.63
N ASP A 35 26.26 5.70 11.33
CA ASP A 35 26.42 4.24 11.33
C ASP A 35 26.04 3.65 9.96
N MET A 36 24.98 4.16 9.33
CA MET A 36 24.58 3.76 7.97
C MET A 36 25.66 4.09 6.93
N ILE A 37 26.33 5.25 7.05
CA ILE A 37 27.45 5.61 6.17
C ILE A 37 28.54 4.54 6.25
N THR A 38 28.87 4.11 7.45
CA THR A 38 29.88 3.08 7.70
C THR A 38 29.41 1.70 7.25
N HIS A 39 28.18 1.34 7.59
CA HIS A 39 27.57 0.05 7.28
C HIS A 39 27.47 -0.19 5.77
N TYR A 40 26.97 0.80 5.02
CA TYR A 40 26.77 0.68 3.57
C TYR A 40 27.98 1.15 2.74
N GLY A 41 29.01 1.73 3.37
CA GLY A 41 30.19 2.24 2.67
C GLY A 41 29.87 3.37 1.68
N VAL A 42 28.90 4.22 2.00
CA VAL A 42 28.39 5.28 1.08
C VAL A 42 28.52 6.67 1.72
N SER A 43 28.34 7.72 0.92
CA SER A 43 28.39 9.10 1.42
C SER A 43 27.14 9.47 2.23
N ALA A 44 27.26 10.48 3.11
CA ALA A 44 26.13 11.04 3.86
C ALA A 44 24.99 11.52 2.96
N ILE A 45 25.31 12.07 1.78
CA ILE A 45 24.32 12.53 0.80
C ILE A 45 23.53 11.33 0.26
N THR A 46 24.18 10.20 0.02
CA THR A 46 23.58 8.96 -0.44
C THR A 46 22.59 8.40 0.58
N VAL A 47 22.99 8.32 1.85
CA VAL A 47 22.13 7.90 2.96
C VAL A 47 20.91 8.83 3.09
N LYS A 48 21.18 10.16 3.13
CA LYS A 48 20.10 11.15 3.23
C LYS A 48 19.09 11.05 2.11
N LYS A 49 19.54 10.79 0.87
CA LYS A 49 18.65 10.59 -0.28
C LYS A 49 17.78 9.36 -0.12
N ALA A 50 18.34 8.24 0.30
CA ALA A 50 17.58 7.02 0.56
C ALA A 50 16.53 7.20 1.66
N LEU A 51 16.92 7.82 2.78
CA LEU A 51 16.01 8.12 3.89
C LEU A 51 14.91 9.11 3.50
N ASN A 52 15.21 10.09 2.64
CA ASN A 52 14.18 11.02 2.16
C ASN A 52 13.15 10.30 1.30
N LEU A 53 13.58 9.41 0.40
CA LEU A 53 12.66 8.60 -0.41
C LEU A 53 11.75 7.72 0.47
N LEU A 54 12.32 7.07 1.49
CA LEU A 54 11.51 6.29 2.44
C LEU A 54 10.53 7.16 3.24
N ALA A 55 10.93 8.41 3.56
CA ALA A 55 10.05 9.35 4.24
C ALA A 55 8.95 9.91 3.31
N GLU A 56 9.26 10.15 2.04
CA GLU A 56 8.29 10.55 1.01
C GLU A 56 7.27 9.43 0.75
N GLU A 57 7.71 8.16 0.81
CA GLU A 57 6.82 7.00 0.74
C GLU A 57 6.09 6.71 2.07
N HIS A 58 6.24 7.56 3.08
CA HIS A 58 5.65 7.37 4.42
C HIS A 58 6.04 6.04 5.10
N ARG A 59 7.17 5.46 4.73
CA ARG A 59 7.68 4.25 5.39
C ARG A 59 8.43 4.53 6.67
N ILE A 60 9.01 5.73 6.75
CA ILE A 60 9.69 6.21 7.94
C ILE A 60 9.27 7.65 8.26
N ARG A 61 9.38 8.02 9.53
CA ARG A 61 9.25 9.40 10.02
C ARG A 61 10.59 9.90 10.53
N ARG A 62 11.04 11.03 10.00
CA ARG A 62 12.27 11.70 10.43
C ARG A 62 11.93 12.75 11.49
N ILE A 63 12.49 12.61 12.68
CA ILE A 63 12.28 13.54 13.80
C ILE A 63 13.60 14.24 14.10
N ARG A 64 13.59 15.56 13.92
CA ARG A 64 14.81 16.37 14.17
C ARG A 64 15.35 16.13 15.57
N GLY A 65 16.64 15.80 15.69
CA GLY A 65 17.33 15.52 16.94
C GLY A 65 17.02 14.18 17.60
N LYS A 66 16.07 13.41 17.06
CA LYS A 66 15.71 12.08 17.62
C LYS A 66 16.08 10.93 16.68
N GLY A 67 16.09 11.15 15.36
CA GLY A 67 16.41 10.16 14.34
C GLY A 67 15.26 9.83 13.42
N SER A 68 15.43 8.73 12.69
CA SER A 68 14.42 8.19 11.79
C SER A 68 13.77 6.96 12.42
N PHE A 69 12.47 6.83 12.29
CA PHE A 69 11.67 5.75 12.88
C PHE A 69 10.81 5.15 11.78
N VAL A 70 10.66 3.83 11.78
CA VAL A 70 9.68 3.15 10.93
C VAL A 70 8.32 3.75 11.25
N MET A 71 7.58 4.17 10.21
CA MET A 71 6.24 4.68 10.46
C MET A 71 5.43 3.59 11.14
N GLU A 72 4.96 3.93 12.31
CA GLU A 72 3.73 3.34 12.78
C GLU A 72 2.70 3.84 11.77
N TYR A 73 2.18 2.96 10.91
CA TYR A 73 0.86 3.24 10.38
C TYR A 73 0.05 3.55 11.64
N PRO A 74 -0.61 4.73 11.75
CA PRO A 74 -1.51 4.92 12.86
C PRO A 74 -2.20 3.55 12.95
N GLU A 75 -2.08 2.87 14.07
CA GLU A 75 -3.04 1.84 14.34
C GLU A 75 -4.34 2.55 14.05
N VAL A 76 -4.81 2.42 12.80
CA VAL A 76 -6.22 2.58 12.52
C VAL A 76 -6.77 1.52 13.42
N GLY A 77 -7.10 2.01 14.64
CA GLY A 77 -7.04 1.32 15.90
C GLY A 77 -7.06 -0.13 15.57
N ARG A 78 -6.09 -0.92 16.00
CA ARG A 78 -6.37 -2.31 16.06
C ARG A 78 -7.85 -2.32 16.40
N ILE A 79 -8.66 -2.24 15.35
CA ILE A 79 -9.96 -2.80 15.47
C ILE A 79 -9.48 -4.16 15.84
N GLU A 80 -9.45 -4.45 17.19
CA GLU A 80 -9.51 -5.82 17.63
C GLU A 80 -10.63 -6.32 16.74
N VAL A 81 -10.22 -6.81 15.58
CA VAL A 81 -11.03 -7.67 14.81
C VAL A 81 -11.07 -8.82 15.79
N GLU A 82 -11.97 -8.68 16.80
CA GLU A 82 -12.47 -9.86 17.46
C GLU A 82 -12.56 -10.82 16.30
N GLU A 83 -12.01 -12.00 16.42
CA GLU A 83 -12.08 -13.07 15.40
C GLU A 83 -13.50 -13.33 14.89
N LYS A 84 -14.44 -12.52 15.33
CA LYS A 84 -15.85 -12.35 14.97
C LYS A 84 -16.19 -11.03 14.29
N ALA A 85 -15.28 -10.29 13.69
CA ALA A 85 -15.70 -9.47 12.56
C ALA A 85 -16.06 -10.43 11.42
N VAL A 86 -17.08 -11.20 11.68
CA VAL A 86 -17.99 -11.71 10.67
C VAL A 86 -18.34 -10.48 9.86
N LEU A 87 -17.70 -10.32 8.70
CA LEU A 87 -18.26 -9.48 7.65
C LEU A 87 -19.73 -9.86 7.64
N PRO A 88 -20.67 -8.91 7.84
CA PRO A 88 -22.05 -9.27 8.01
C PRO A 88 -22.42 -10.20 6.86
N GLU A 89 -22.73 -11.45 7.21
CA GLU A 89 -23.27 -12.40 6.26
C GLU A 89 -24.54 -11.73 5.72
N LYS A 90 -24.47 -11.20 4.50
CA LYS A 90 -25.50 -10.38 3.87
C LYS A 90 -25.87 -9.14 4.69
N SER A 91 -24.98 -8.15 4.75
CA SER A 91 -25.48 -6.80 4.90
C SER A 91 -26.39 -6.55 3.71
N GLU A 92 -27.67 -6.31 3.98
CA GLU A 92 -28.56 -5.65 3.03
C GLU A 92 -27.95 -4.28 2.75
N ILE A 93 -26.95 -4.26 1.85
CA ILE A 93 -26.43 -3.02 1.31
C ILE A 93 -27.65 -2.40 0.66
N PRO A 94 -28.02 -1.16 1.00
CA PRO A 94 -29.09 -0.49 0.30
C PRO A 94 -28.77 -0.64 -1.18
N GLN A 95 -29.60 -1.40 -1.90
CA GLN A 95 -29.46 -1.52 -3.35
C GLN A 95 -29.86 -0.15 -3.91
N THR A 96 -28.93 0.78 -3.93
CA THR A 96 -29.13 2.10 -4.57
C THR A 96 -29.34 1.95 -6.07
N GLY A 97 -29.30 0.73 -6.59
CA GLY A 97 -29.49 0.44 -8.01
C GLY A 97 -28.34 0.89 -8.90
N GLU A 98 -27.40 1.66 -8.37
CA GLU A 98 -26.29 2.20 -9.13
C GLU A 98 -25.07 1.25 -9.08
N PRO A 99 -24.43 1.01 -10.24
CA PRO A 99 -23.33 0.06 -10.31
C PRO A 99 -22.08 0.62 -9.58
N VAL A 100 -21.36 -0.28 -8.89
CA VAL A 100 -20.16 0.04 -8.10
C VAL A 100 -18.92 -0.48 -8.80
N LEU A 101 -17.85 0.31 -8.80
CA LEU A 101 -16.48 -0.10 -9.09
C LEU A 101 -15.68 -0.08 -7.79
N GLY A 102 -14.93 -1.15 -7.53
CA GLY A 102 -14.00 -1.22 -6.41
C GLY A 102 -12.67 -0.58 -6.73
N VAL A 103 -12.03 0.04 -5.73
CA VAL A 103 -10.62 0.41 -5.84
C VAL A 103 -9.89 0.03 -4.56
N ILE A 104 -8.78 -0.68 -4.71
CA ILE A 104 -7.95 -1.12 -3.60
C ILE A 104 -6.60 -0.44 -3.71
N PHE A 105 -6.28 0.40 -2.72
CA PHE A 105 -4.99 1.04 -2.59
C PHE A 105 -4.20 0.43 -1.45
N GLU A 106 -2.89 0.34 -1.60
CA GLU A 106 -2.02 0.04 -0.46
C GLU A 106 -2.03 1.22 0.52
N HIS A 107 -1.82 2.42 0.03
CA HIS A 107 -1.93 3.67 0.77
C HIS A 107 -2.12 4.84 -0.20
N ILE A 108 -2.59 5.95 0.30
CA ILE A 108 -2.69 7.21 -0.45
C ILE A 108 -1.87 8.27 0.28
N SER A 109 -1.04 9.00 -0.47
CA SER A 109 -0.34 10.17 0.01
C SER A 109 -0.61 11.37 -0.89
N SER A 110 -0.22 12.57 -0.44
CA SER A 110 -0.32 13.77 -1.26
C SER A 110 0.56 13.73 -2.51
N SER A 111 1.64 12.95 -2.48
CA SER A 111 2.57 12.77 -3.59
C SER A 111 2.18 11.63 -4.52
N TYR A 112 1.37 10.67 -4.03
CA TYR A 112 0.98 9.51 -4.82
C TYR A 112 -0.40 8.97 -4.42
N GLY A 113 -1.16 8.57 -5.40
CA GLY A 113 -2.47 7.93 -5.22
C GLY A 113 -3.64 8.92 -5.10
N LEU A 114 -3.44 10.09 -4.49
CA LEU A 114 -4.53 11.04 -4.29
C LEU A 114 -5.09 11.56 -5.62
N GLN A 115 -4.24 11.93 -6.57
CA GLN A 115 -4.68 12.38 -7.88
C GLN A 115 -5.34 11.26 -8.67
N ILE A 116 -4.78 10.05 -8.62
CA ILE A 116 -5.38 8.86 -9.25
C ILE A 116 -6.78 8.62 -8.69
N MET A 117 -6.96 8.72 -7.38
CA MET A 117 -8.27 8.56 -6.74
C MET A 117 -9.27 9.61 -7.24
N TYR A 118 -8.87 10.88 -7.33
CA TYR A 118 -9.75 11.94 -7.84
C TYR A 118 -10.16 11.68 -9.29
N GLU A 119 -9.20 11.32 -10.15
CA GLU A 119 -9.48 11.04 -11.55
C GLU A 119 -10.38 9.81 -11.72
N LEU A 120 -10.10 8.73 -10.98
CA LEU A 120 -10.94 7.53 -11.00
C LEU A 120 -12.37 7.84 -10.55
N GLU A 121 -12.54 8.62 -9.48
CA GLU A 121 -13.86 9.00 -8.98
C GLU A 121 -14.63 9.81 -10.02
N GLN A 122 -13.99 10.81 -10.60
CA GLN A 122 -14.64 11.66 -11.61
C GLN A 122 -15.04 10.85 -12.87
N GLN A 123 -14.16 9.95 -13.35
CA GLN A 123 -14.47 9.14 -14.53
C GLN A 123 -15.52 8.07 -14.22
N ALA A 124 -15.47 7.44 -13.05
CA ALA A 124 -16.50 6.50 -12.61
C ALA A 124 -17.87 7.17 -12.56
N ARG A 125 -17.96 8.36 -11.94
CA ARG A 125 -19.19 9.14 -11.86
C ARG A 125 -19.74 9.52 -13.24
N LYS A 126 -18.88 9.98 -14.15
CA LYS A 126 -19.29 10.31 -15.53
C LYS A 126 -19.82 9.08 -16.28
N ALA A 127 -19.30 7.90 -15.97
CA ALA A 127 -19.75 6.63 -16.54
C ALA A 127 -20.96 6.02 -15.82
N GLY A 128 -21.51 6.68 -14.79
CA GLY A 128 -22.66 6.20 -14.03
C GLY A 128 -22.32 5.15 -12.99
N TYR A 129 -21.09 5.15 -12.47
CA TYR A 129 -20.63 4.24 -11.43
C TYR A 129 -20.30 5.00 -10.14
N HIS A 130 -20.52 4.35 -9.01
CA HIS A 130 -19.93 4.77 -7.74
C HIS A 130 -18.59 4.09 -7.51
N LEU A 131 -17.64 4.79 -6.92
CA LEU A 131 -16.34 4.25 -6.55
C LEU A 131 -16.35 3.83 -5.07
N TYR A 132 -15.96 2.60 -4.79
CA TYR A 132 -15.84 2.08 -3.43
C TYR A 132 -14.36 1.86 -3.07
N PRO A 133 -13.75 2.74 -2.27
CA PRO A 133 -12.35 2.63 -1.90
C PRO A 133 -12.15 1.66 -0.73
N CYS A 134 -11.11 0.84 -0.84
CA CYS A 134 -10.58 -0.02 0.20
C CYS A 134 -9.08 0.21 0.33
N PHE A 135 -8.53 -0.03 1.52
CA PHE A 135 -7.10 0.12 1.78
C PHE A 135 -6.52 -1.16 2.36
N SER A 136 -5.43 -1.64 1.77
CA SER A 136 -4.74 -2.84 2.25
C SER A 136 -3.61 -2.54 3.23
N TYR A 137 -3.13 -1.30 3.29
CA TYR A 137 -2.01 -0.87 4.14
C TYR A 137 -0.75 -1.75 4.01
N GLY A 138 -0.51 -2.29 2.81
CA GLY A 138 0.58 -3.24 2.58
C GLY A 138 0.34 -4.65 3.12
N ASN A 139 -0.86 -4.92 3.67
CA ASN A 139 -1.23 -6.20 4.23
C ASN A 139 -2.01 -7.04 3.20
N ARG A 140 -1.45 -8.19 2.79
CA ARG A 140 -2.06 -9.11 1.82
C ARG A 140 -3.37 -9.71 2.28
N GLU A 141 -3.54 -9.92 3.57
CA GLU A 141 -4.79 -10.46 4.09
C GLU A 141 -5.91 -9.44 3.96
N LEU A 142 -5.63 -8.16 4.26
CA LEU A 142 -6.58 -7.07 4.05
C LEU A 142 -6.87 -6.86 2.56
N GLU A 143 -5.88 -7.00 1.68
CA GLU A 143 -6.10 -6.99 0.22
C GLU A 143 -7.03 -8.13 -0.23
N THR A 144 -6.79 -9.35 0.27
CA THR A 144 -7.65 -10.52 0.03
C THR A 144 -9.08 -10.28 0.49
N GLN A 145 -9.24 -9.77 1.70
CA GLN A 145 -10.55 -9.46 2.27
C GLN A 145 -11.27 -8.38 1.46
N ALA A 146 -10.57 -7.33 1.05
CA ALA A 146 -11.13 -6.27 0.21
C ALA A 146 -11.61 -6.81 -1.15
N ILE A 147 -10.81 -7.67 -1.81
CA ILE A 147 -11.21 -8.30 -3.08
C ILE A 147 -12.48 -9.13 -2.90
N ARG A 148 -12.53 -9.99 -1.89
CA ARG A 148 -13.68 -10.84 -1.61
C ARG A 148 -14.93 -10.02 -1.27
N TYR A 149 -14.76 -8.99 -0.45
CA TYR A 149 -15.83 -8.08 -0.09
C TYR A 149 -16.43 -7.37 -1.31
N LEU A 150 -15.58 -6.74 -2.14
CA LEU A 150 -16.03 -6.04 -3.34
C LEU A 150 -16.73 -6.96 -4.34
N ARG A 151 -16.27 -8.20 -4.50
CA ARG A 151 -16.99 -9.22 -5.27
C ARG A 151 -18.35 -9.57 -4.63
N GLY A 152 -18.38 -9.72 -3.31
CA GLY A 152 -19.58 -10.05 -2.55
C GLY A 152 -20.69 -9.01 -2.67
N ILE A 153 -20.34 -7.72 -2.70
CA ILE A 153 -21.29 -6.61 -2.91
C ILE A 153 -21.69 -6.42 -4.38
N GLY A 154 -21.14 -7.21 -5.29
CA GLY A 154 -21.49 -7.16 -6.72
C GLY A 154 -20.84 -6.02 -7.48
N ALA A 155 -19.66 -5.55 -7.05
CA ALA A 155 -18.89 -4.57 -7.82
C ALA A 155 -18.68 -5.06 -9.26
N LYS A 156 -18.78 -4.16 -10.22
CA LYS A 156 -18.75 -4.49 -11.67
C LYS A 156 -17.32 -4.62 -12.20
N GLY A 157 -16.34 -4.18 -11.45
CA GLY A 157 -14.93 -4.26 -11.76
C GLY A 157 -14.10 -3.69 -10.61
N MET A 158 -12.78 -3.87 -10.67
CA MET A 158 -11.86 -3.42 -9.65
C MET A 158 -10.61 -2.78 -10.25
N PHE A 159 -10.17 -1.72 -9.59
CA PHE A 159 -8.81 -1.19 -9.72
C PHE A 159 -8.03 -1.65 -8.50
N VAL A 160 -6.90 -2.31 -8.71
CA VAL A 160 -6.11 -2.86 -7.61
C VAL A 160 -4.67 -2.35 -7.72
N MET A 161 -4.22 -1.69 -6.68
CA MET A 161 -2.80 -1.43 -6.45
C MET A 161 -2.27 -2.56 -5.56
N PRO A 162 -1.55 -3.55 -6.16
CA PRO A 162 -1.15 -4.73 -5.41
C PRO A 162 -0.19 -4.40 -4.27
N CYS A 163 -0.31 -5.11 -3.16
CA CYS A 163 0.68 -5.06 -2.10
C CYS A 163 2.05 -5.48 -2.64
N HIS A 164 3.11 -4.78 -2.20
CA HIS A 164 4.47 -5.12 -2.56
C HIS A 164 4.85 -6.52 -2.05
N GLY A 165 5.72 -7.20 -2.81
CA GLY A 165 6.27 -8.49 -2.43
C GLY A 165 6.65 -9.34 -3.63
N SER A 166 7.36 -10.46 -3.37
CA SER A 166 7.88 -11.35 -4.41
C SER A 166 6.80 -12.13 -5.16
N TYR A 167 5.57 -12.14 -4.69
CA TYR A 167 4.47 -12.92 -5.28
C TYR A 167 3.18 -12.13 -5.29
N TYR A 168 2.42 -12.25 -6.36
CA TYR A 168 1.06 -11.70 -6.45
C TYR A 168 0.11 -12.43 -5.48
N ASN A 169 -0.90 -11.69 -5.00
CA ASN A 169 -1.99 -12.26 -4.24
C ASN A 169 -2.78 -13.25 -5.12
N THR A 170 -3.04 -14.44 -4.60
CA THR A 170 -3.80 -15.48 -5.33
C THR A 170 -5.21 -15.04 -5.70
N GLU A 171 -5.84 -14.17 -4.92
CA GLU A 171 -7.17 -13.63 -5.27
C GLU A 171 -7.10 -12.71 -6.50
N ILE A 172 -6.01 -11.93 -6.68
CA ILE A 172 -5.80 -11.14 -7.91
C ILE A 172 -5.68 -12.09 -9.11
N LEU A 173 -4.93 -13.17 -8.98
CA LEU A 173 -4.81 -14.17 -10.06
C LEU A 173 -6.16 -14.81 -10.38
N ARG A 174 -6.98 -15.09 -9.36
CA ARG A 174 -8.35 -15.60 -9.56
C ARG A 174 -9.23 -14.61 -10.30
N LEU A 175 -9.16 -13.31 -10.00
CA LEU A 175 -9.91 -12.29 -10.76
C LEU A 175 -9.62 -12.39 -12.27
N VAL A 176 -8.33 -12.54 -12.62
CA VAL A 176 -7.90 -12.65 -14.02
C VAL A 176 -8.40 -13.96 -14.66
N ILE A 177 -8.27 -15.09 -13.95
CA ILE A 177 -8.71 -16.40 -14.43
C ILE A 177 -10.23 -16.44 -14.63
N ASP A 178 -10.97 -15.83 -13.70
CA ASP A 178 -12.44 -15.73 -13.75
C ASP A 178 -12.94 -14.73 -14.81
N GLY A 179 -12.04 -14.00 -15.50
CA GLY A 179 -12.40 -12.96 -16.46
C GLY A 179 -13.08 -11.75 -15.79
N TYR A 180 -12.86 -11.53 -14.49
CA TYR A 180 -13.46 -10.42 -13.79
C TYR A 180 -12.77 -9.10 -14.18
N PRO A 181 -13.54 -8.04 -14.54
CA PRO A 181 -12.95 -6.78 -14.98
C PRO A 181 -12.02 -6.20 -13.93
N THR A 182 -10.71 -6.25 -14.18
CA THR A 182 -9.69 -5.85 -13.23
C THR A 182 -8.60 -5.04 -13.92
N VAL A 183 -8.23 -3.92 -13.33
CA VAL A 183 -7.09 -3.09 -13.75
C VAL A 183 -6.08 -3.05 -12.62
N LEU A 184 -4.83 -3.42 -12.90
CA LEU A 184 -3.75 -3.25 -11.95
C LEU A 184 -3.17 -1.85 -12.07
N ILE A 185 -3.07 -1.15 -10.94
CA ILE A 185 -2.42 0.16 -10.84
C ILE A 185 -1.00 -0.12 -10.37
N ASP A 186 -0.02 0.25 -11.20
CA ASP A 186 1.40 0.16 -10.86
C ASP A 186 1.87 1.44 -10.16
N LYS A 187 2.96 1.31 -9.39
CA LYS A 187 3.60 2.39 -8.63
C LYS A 187 4.81 2.94 -9.33
#